data_453bd45c782230bb3af5348cf74e9477
#
_entry.id   453bd45c782230bb3af5348cf74e9477
#
_cell.length_a   1.000
_cell.length_b   1.000
_cell.length_c   1.000
_cell.angle_alpha   90.00
_cell.angle_beta   90.00
_cell.angle_gamma   90.00
#
_symmetry.space_group_name_H-M   'P 1'
#
loop_
_entity.id
_entity.type
_entity.pdbx_description
1 polymer ?
#
loop_
_entity_poly.entity_id
_entity_poly.type
_entity_poly.pdbx_seq_one_letter_code
_entity_poly.pdbx_strand_id
1 'polypeptide(L)'
;MLSEKTRELAQGGHFASLTTLKADGQPCAQVMWVDSDDEYILINTEVHRAKYKNVQRDPRVAVLIINKDNPYEYAEVRGTVVEEIHGPEARAHIDTLAWRYFNRAYIPEQIQSERVILKIKPL
;
A
#
# COMPACT_ATOMS: atom_id res chain seq x y z
N MET A 1 -4.49 -16.47 -2.36
CA MET A 1 -5.53 -15.68 -1.67
C MET A 1 -5.04 -15.27 -0.29
N LEU A 2 -5.36 -14.06 0.12
CA LEU A 2 -4.98 -13.58 1.44
C LEU A 2 -5.78 -14.28 2.54
N SER A 3 -5.16 -14.46 3.71
CA SER A 3 -5.90 -14.99 4.87
C SER A 3 -6.96 -13.98 5.34
N GLU A 4 -7.98 -14.47 6.03
CA GLU A 4 -9.01 -13.61 6.60
C GLU A 4 -8.40 -12.55 7.54
N LYS A 5 -7.48 -12.96 8.42
CA LYS A 5 -6.79 -12.03 9.32
C LYS A 5 -6.06 -10.92 8.57
N THR A 6 -5.34 -11.26 7.50
CA THR A 6 -4.62 -10.29 6.69
C THR A 6 -5.59 -9.30 6.04
N ARG A 7 -6.69 -9.79 5.47
CA ARG A 7 -7.70 -8.92 4.87
C ARG A 7 -8.33 -7.98 5.89
N GLU A 8 -8.70 -8.49 7.05
CA GLU A 8 -9.28 -7.68 8.12
C GLU A 8 -8.34 -6.56 8.55
N LEU A 9 -7.06 -6.86 8.73
CA LEU A 9 -6.07 -5.85 9.07
C LEU A 9 -5.89 -4.84 7.94
N ALA A 10 -5.78 -5.30 6.70
CA ALA A 10 -5.55 -4.43 5.55
C ALA A 10 -6.73 -3.49 5.30
N GLN A 11 -7.95 -3.92 5.59
CA GLN A 11 -9.16 -3.14 5.32
C GLN A 11 -9.67 -2.38 6.55
N GLY A 12 -9.01 -2.52 7.68
CA GLY A 12 -9.49 -2.03 8.97
C GLY A 12 -9.03 -0.64 9.39
N GLY A 13 -8.38 0.11 8.51
CA GLY A 13 -7.88 1.44 8.88
C GLY A 13 -6.63 1.40 9.76
N HIS A 14 -5.86 0.34 9.66
CA HIS A 14 -4.58 0.18 10.35
C HIS A 14 -3.44 0.66 9.47
N PHE A 15 -2.20 0.60 9.97
CA PHE A 15 -1.04 1.10 9.24
C PHE A 15 -0.18 -0.03 8.72
N ALA A 16 0.46 0.21 7.59
CA ALA A 16 1.41 -0.72 7.02
C ALA A 16 2.79 -0.08 6.92
N SER A 17 3.81 -0.91 7.07
CA SER A 17 5.18 -0.58 6.69
C SER A 17 5.45 -1.28 5.36
N LEU A 18 5.71 -0.52 4.31
CA LEU A 18 6.09 -1.07 3.01
C LEU A 18 7.59 -0.99 2.86
N THR A 19 8.23 -2.14 2.64
CA THR A 19 9.65 -2.21 2.32
C THR A 19 9.84 -2.44 0.84
N THR A 20 10.61 -1.56 0.21
CA THR A 20 11.03 -1.66 -1.19
C THR A 20 12.54 -1.67 -1.26
N LEU A 21 13.09 -1.99 -2.42
CA LEU A 21 14.54 -2.10 -2.62
C LEU A 21 15.06 -0.92 -3.44
N LYS A 22 16.06 -0.24 -2.91
CA LYS A 22 16.75 0.85 -3.62
C LYS A 22 17.61 0.27 -4.74
N ALA A 23 18.15 1.15 -5.59
CA ALA A 23 18.96 0.74 -6.74
C ALA A 23 20.17 -0.11 -6.36
N ASP A 24 20.74 0.12 -5.18
CA ASP A 24 21.89 -0.63 -4.67
C ASP A 24 21.48 -1.91 -3.91
N GLY A 25 20.18 -2.23 -3.86
CA GLY A 25 19.65 -3.37 -3.14
C GLY A 25 19.35 -3.12 -1.67
N GLN A 26 19.63 -1.92 -1.17
CA GLN A 26 19.35 -1.60 0.24
C GLN A 26 17.85 -1.52 0.47
N PRO A 27 17.29 -2.27 1.45
CA PRO A 27 15.88 -2.14 1.80
C PRO A 27 15.57 -0.78 2.42
N CYS A 28 14.42 -0.23 2.09
CA CYS A 28 13.91 0.97 2.76
C CYS A 28 12.44 0.80 3.08
N ALA A 29 12.05 1.21 4.29
CA ALA A 29 10.70 1.01 4.82
C ALA A 29 10.03 2.34 5.13
N GLN A 30 8.73 2.43 4.83
CA GLN A 30 7.92 3.62 5.12
C GLN A 30 6.55 3.19 5.60
N VAL A 31 6.01 3.96 6.56
CA VAL A 31 4.64 3.76 7.06
C VAL A 31 3.66 4.43 6.10
N MET A 32 2.53 3.75 5.84
CA MET A 32 1.49 4.28 4.96
C MET A 32 0.15 3.62 5.21
N TRP A 33 -0.88 4.12 4.53
CA TRP A 33 -2.19 3.48 4.48
C TRP A 33 -2.12 2.22 3.64
N VAL A 34 -3.06 1.32 3.88
CA VAL A 34 -3.11 0.03 3.20
C VAL A 34 -4.55 -0.36 2.91
N ASP A 35 -4.74 -1.16 1.88
CA ASP A 35 -6.01 -1.76 1.54
C ASP A 35 -5.76 -3.17 1.00
N SER A 36 -6.81 -3.91 0.72
CA SER A 36 -6.72 -5.18 0.02
C SER A 36 -8.05 -5.50 -0.67
N ASP A 37 -7.97 -6.34 -1.70
CA ASP A 37 -9.10 -7.15 -2.13
C ASP A 37 -8.93 -8.56 -1.55
N ASP A 38 -9.59 -9.57 -2.12
CA ASP A 38 -9.49 -10.92 -1.59
C ASP A 38 -8.14 -11.59 -1.83
N GLU A 39 -7.40 -11.13 -2.84
CA GLU A 39 -6.18 -11.80 -3.30
C GLU A 39 -4.92 -10.96 -3.17
N TYR A 40 -5.03 -9.63 -3.24
CA TYR A 40 -3.89 -8.72 -3.33
C TYR A 40 -3.89 -7.68 -2.23
N ILE A 41 -2.69 -7.32 -1.78
CA ILE A 41 -2.52 -6.09 -1.00
C ILE A 41 -2.48 -4.92 -1.97
N LEU A 42 -3.15 -3.83 -1.61
CA LEU A 42 -3.26 -2.63 -2.43
C LEU A 42 -2.61 -1.45 -1.71
N ILE A 43 -1.63 -0.84 -2.37
CA ILE A 43 -0.96 0.36 -1.87
C ILE A 43 -1.21 1.49 -2.86
N ASN A 44 -1.75 2.60 -2.37
CA ASN A 44 -1.96 3.79 -3.20
C ASN A 44 -0.83 4.78 -2.94
N THR A 45 -0.16 5.19 -4.00
CA THR A 45 0.94 6.13 -3.93
C THR A 45 0.94 7.07 -5.13
N GLU A 46 1.99 7.86 -5.29
CA GLU A 46 2.17 8.76 -6.42
C GLU A 46 3.43 8.41 -7.18
N VAL A 47 3.40 8.62 -8.50
CA VAL A 47 4.47 8.16 -9.39
C VAL A 47 5.80 8.88 -9.17
N HIS A 48 5.81 10.06 -8.52
CA HIS A 48 7.06 10.76 -8.24
C HIS A 48 7.80 10.20 -7.02
N ARG A 49 7.15 9.36 -6.21
CA ARG A 49 7.73 8.90 -4.95
C ARG A 49 8.78 7.82 -5.15
N ALA A 50 9.75 7.78 -4.21
CA ALA A 50 10.86 6.82 -4.27
C ALA A 50 10.37 5.37 -4.28
N LYS A 51 9.32 5.06 -3.47
CA LYS A 51 8.77 3.70 -3.42
C LYS A 51 8.24 3.24 -4.78
N TYR A 52 7.62 4.13 -5.54
CA TYR A 52 7.16 3.80 -6.89
C TYR A 52 8.34 3.50 -7.81
N LYS A 53 9.35 4.34 -7.79
CA LYS A 53 10.55 4.15 -8.62
C LYS A 53 11.28 2.87 -8.25
N ASN A 54 11.32 2.55 -6.96
CA ASN A 54 11.96 1.33 -6.48
C ASN A 54 11.26 0.07 -7.04
N VAL A 55 9.92 0.02 -7.02
CA VAL A 55 9.20 -1.16 -7.51
C VAL A 55 9.22 -1.26 -9.04
N GLN A 56 9.45 -0.17 -9.76
CA GLN A 56 9.67 -0.21 -11.20
C GLN A 56 10.95 -0.97 -11.53
N ARG A 57 11.96 -0.82 -10.70
CA ARG A 57 13.27 -1.43 -10.88
C ARG A 57 13.32 -2.87 -10.35
N ASP A 58 12.71 -3.08 -9.18
CA ASP A 58 12.65 -4.39 -8.51
C ASP A 58 11.29 -4.52 -7.84
N PRO A 59 10.41 -5.40 -8.34
CA PRO A 59 9.03 -5.46 -7.86
C PRO A 59 8.87 -6.19 -6.52
N ARG A 60 9.92 -6.75 -5.95
CA ARG A 60 9.85 -7.46 -4.67
C ARG A 60 9.60 -6.49 -3.52
N VAL A 61 8.65 -6.83 -2.66
CA VAL A 61 8.25 -6.00 -1.52
C VAL A 61 7.94 -6.85 -0.30
N ALA A 62 7.97 -6.22 0.87
CA ALA A 62 7.42 -6.78 2.09
C ALA A 62 6.48 -5.75 2.70
N VAL A 63 5.30 -6.19 3.13
CA VAL A 63 4.29 -5.35 3.75
C VAL A 63 4.02 -5.89 5.15
N LEU A 64 4.26 -5.07 6.17
CA LEU A 64 3.91 -5.41 7.55
C LEU A 64 2.72 -4.56 7.94
N ILE A 65 1.56 -5.21 8.19
CA ILE A 65 0.34 -4.51 8.58
C ILE A 65 0.18 -4.64 10.08
N ILE A 66 0.07 -3.51 10.77
CA ILE A 66 0.10 -3.47 12.23
C ILE A 66 -1.22 -2.91 12.73
N ASN A 67 -1.90 -3.67 13.61
CA ASN A 67 -3.10 -3.18 14.28
C ASN A 67 -2.73 -1.95 15.11
N LYS A 68 -3.36 -0.81 14.81
CA LYS A 68 -3.03 0.47 15.46
C LYS A 68 -3.33 0.49 16.96
N ASP A 69 -4.24 -0.38 17.42
CA ASP A 69 -4.63 -0.45 18.83
C ASP A 69 -3.87 -1.54 19.59
N ASN A 70 -3.27 -2.50 18.87
CA ASN A 70 -2.50 -3.59 19.45
C ASN A 70 -1.41 -4.03 18.48
N PRO A 71 -0.17 -3.51 18.60
CA PRO A 71 0.89 -3.78 17.63
C PRO A 71 1.35 -5.24 17.59
N TYR A 72 0.97 -6.05 18.57
CA TYR A 72 1.26 -7.49 18.55
C TYR A 72 0.29 -8.27 17.67
N GLU A 73 -0.79 -7.64 17.20
CA GLU A 73 -1.66 -8.17 16.16
C GLU A 73 -1.20 -7.59 14.82
N TYR A 74 -0.48 -8.39 14.06
CA TYR A 74 0.08 -7.95 12.79
C TYR A 74 0.04 -9.08 11.76
N ALA A 75 0.23 -8.70 10.50
CA ALA A 75 0.38 -9.66 9.41
C ALA A 75 1.51 -9.18 8.50
N GLU A 76 2.38 -10.10 8.12
CA GLU A 76 3.43 -9.82 7.14
C GLU A 76 3.08 -10.49 5.82
N VAL A 77 3.17 -9.72 4.73
CA VAL A 77 2.98 -10.23 3.37
C VAL A 77 4.23 -9.92 2.57
N ARG A 78 4.95 -10.96 2.17
CA ARG A 78 6.05 -10.84 1.22
C ARG A 78 5.50 -11.17 -0.16
N GLY A 79 5.88 -10.39 -1.15
CA GLY A 79 5.34 -10.61 -2.48
C GLY A 79 5.98 -9.72 -3.51
N THR A 80 5.28 -9.61 -4.65
CA THR A 80 5.74 -8.79 -5.76
C THR A 80 4.60 -7.91 -6.25
N VAL A 81 4.96 -6.70 -6.71
CA VAL A 81 4.03 -5.85 -7.44
C VAL A 81 3.80 -6.46 -8.82
N VAL A 82 2.58 -6.86 -9.11
CA VAL A 82 2.24 -7.54 -10.36
C VAL A 82 1.42 -6.69 -11.30
N GLU A 83 0.82 -5.63 -10.81
CA GLU A 83 -0.03 -4.76 -11.61
C GLU A 83 -0.05 -3.36 -11.01
N GLU A 84 -0.17 -2.36 -11.89
CA GLU A 84 -0.36 -0.97 -11.51
C GLU A 84 -1.69 -0.50 -12.08
N ILE A 85 -2.48 0.18 -11.28
CA ILE A 85 -3.75 0.75 -11.70
C ILE A 85 -3.64 2.26 -11.63
N HIS A 86 -3.78 2.92 -12.78
CA HIS A 86 -3.65 4.37 -12.94
C HIS A 86 -5.01 5.02 -13.19
N GLY A 87 -5.02 6.35 -13.30
CA GLY A 87 -6.18 7.10 -13.75
C GLY A 87 -7.28 7.26 -12.71
N PRO A 88 -8.57 7.36 -13.16
CA PRO A 88 -9.67 7.67 -12.26
C PRO A 88 -9.86 6.67 -11.13
N GLU A 89 -9.58 5.40 -11.36
CA GLU A 89 -9.72 4.36 -10.34
C GLU A 89 -8.75 4.60 -9.18
N ALA A 90 -7.49 4.91 -9.48
CA ALA A 90 -6.49 5.19 -8.45
C ALA A 90 -6.82 6.49 -7.71
N ARG A 91 -7.32 7.49 -8.41
CA ARG A 91 -7.73 8.76 -7.80
C ARG A 91 -8.92 8.56 -6.86
N ALA A 92 -9.90 7.76 -7.27
CA ALA A 92 -11.06 7.46 -6.43
C ALA A 92 -10.64 6.61 -5.21
N HIS A 93 -9.69 5.71 -5.39
CA HIS A 93 -9.24 4.83 -4.31
C HIS A 93 -8.62 5.59 -3.15
N ILE A 94 -7.83 6.65 -3.41
CA ILE A 94 -7.25 7.43 -2.32
C ILE A 94 -8.33 8.16 -1.52
N ASP A 95 -9.43 8.56 -2.16
CA ASP A 95 -10.57 9.14 -1.45
C ASP A 95 -11.24 8.10 -0.55
N THR A 96 -11.42 6.88 -1.04
CA THR A 96 -11.97 5.78 -0.23
C THR A 96 -11.11 5.54 1.01
N LEU A 97 -9.79 5.53 0.86
CA LEU A 97 -8.86 5.37 1.97
C LEU A 97 -8.94 6.56 2.94
N ALA A 98 -9.01 7.78 2.42
CA ALA A 98 -9.11 8.97 3.27
C ALA A 98 -10.36 8.94 4.14
N TRP A 99 -11.49 8.50 3.60
CA TRP A 99 -12.71 8.32 4.38
C TRP A 99 -12.52 7.29 5.51
N ARG A 100 -11.79 6.22 5.22
CA ARG A 100 -11.51 5.19 6.22
C ARG A 100 -10.61 5.71 7.35
N TYR A 101 -9.57 6.48 7.01
CA TYR A 101 -8.57 6.93 7.97
C TYR A 101 -8.90 8.26 8.62
N PHE A 102 -9.52 9.19 7.88
CA PHE A 102 -9.76 10.56 8.33
C PHE A 102 -11.22 10.96 8.37
N ASN A 103 -12.12 10.11 7.89
CA ASN A 103 -13.55 10.41 7.81
C ASN A 103 -13.85 11.65 6.95
N ARG A 104 -13.07 11.84 5.89
CA ARG A 104 -13.25 12.88 4.88
C ARG A 104 -12.51 12.50 3.60
N ALA A 105 -12.84 13.16 2.48
CA ALA A 105 -12.14 12.94 1.22
C ALA A 105 -10.68 13.42 1.31
N TYR A 106 -9.82 12.83 0.47
CA TYR A 106 -8.43 13.25 0.37
C TYR A 106 -8.35 14.69 -0.14
N ILE A 107 -7.44 15.48 0.42
CA ILE A 107 -7.27 16.88 0.03
C ILE A 107 -6.57 16.93 -1.33
N PRO A 108 -7.26 17.38 -2.42
CA PRO A 108 -6.67 17.34 -3.77
C PRO A 108 -5.37 18.12 -3.89
N GLU A 109 -5.21 19.19 -3.12
CA GLU A 109 -4.03 20.05 -3.15
C GLU A 109 -2.76 19.32 -2.68
N GLN A 110 -2.90 18.20 -1.97
CA GLN A 110 -1.77 17.38 -1.53
C GLN A 110 -1.29 16.43 -2.62
N ILE A 111 -2.02 16.28 -3.72
CA ILE A 111 -1.63 15.42 -4.83
C ILE A 111 -0.66 16.20 -5.71
N GLN A 112 0.57 15.70 -5.82
CA GLN A 112 1.64 16.37 -6.57
C GLN A 112 1.93 15.70 -7.92
N SER A 113 1.49 14.47 -8.10
CA SER A 113 1.68 13.72 -9.34
C SER A 113 0.54 12.72 -9.51
N GLU A 114 0.63 11.85 -10.51
CA GLU A 114 -0.40 10.85 -10.76
C GLU A 114 -0.49 9.85 -9.62
N ARG A 115 -1.73 9.58 -9.14
CA ARG A 115 -1.98 8.49 -8.18
C ARG A 115 -1.93 7.15 -8.90
N VAL A 116 -1.47 6.13 -8.20
CA VAL A 116 -1.36 4.76 -8.71
C VAL A 116 -1.64 3.77 -7.59
N ILE A 117 -2.36 2.70 -7.92
CA ILE A 117 -2.54 1.56 -7.01
C ILE A 117 -1.51 0.49 -7.40
N LEU A 118 -0.69 0.10 -6.44
CA LEU A 118 0.22 -1.03 -6.61
C LEU A 118 -0.47 -2.28 -6.09
N LYS A 119 -0.65 -3.28 -6.96
CA LYS A 119 -1.23 -4.57 -6.56
C LYS A 119 -0.10 -5.53 -6.24
N ILE A 120 -0.09 -6.00 -5.01
CA ILE A 120 0.96 -6.88 -4.48
C ILE A 120 0.42 -8.29 -4.35
N LYS A 121 1.02 -9.20 -5.09
CA LYS A 121 0.68 -10.62 -5.04
C LYS A 121 1.53 -11.29 -3.97
N PRO A 122 0.93 -11.97 -2.97
CA PRO A 122 1.68 -12.72 -1.97
C PRO A 122 2.46 -13.88 -2.59
N LEU A 123 3.59 -14.20 -2.01
CA LEU A 123 4.38 -15.38 -2.39
C LEU A 123 3.60 -16.67 -2.11
#